data_5a767b1373aaca1835ffb9d2307c99a7
#
_entry.id   5a767b1373aaca1835ffb9d2307c99a7
#
_cell.length_a   1.000
_cell.length_b   1.000
_cell.length_c   1.000
_cell.angle_alpha   90.00
_cell.angle_beta   90.00
_cell.angle_gamma   90.00
#
_symmetry.space_group_name_H-M   'P 1'
#
loop_
_entity.id
_entity.type
_entity.pdbx_description
1 polymer ?
#
loop_
_entity_poly.entity_id
_entity_poly.type
_entity_poly.pdbx_seq_one_letter_code
_entity_poly.pdbx_strand_id
1 'polypeptide(L)'
;AGLRPWQASKFYFRAGFPFGFRGRSGPPPGALTINLAHYDALLGRTYAEIGSHARSMHKCQGMSPLIILPGTATASYRLMETTISDQSEQDEVSLFDGIDTSIEGLERFAGATPPDALRAGLIEVAEHAREALSKFQRDGADGVRESVVSGLGVVRNLRSRLSSLGLTEDAAWEIDHRLAAKEDQFERAVILAHGIRLEALADDGV
;
A
#
# COMPACT_ATOMS: atom_id res chain seq x y z
N ALA A 1 11.51 1.33 27.29
CA ALA A 1 10.41 0.89 26.42
C ALA A 1 10.77 -0.30 25.52
N GLY A 2 12.03 -0.74 25.39
CA GLY A 2 12.44 -1.93 24.63
C GLY A 2 12.30 -1.83 23.09
N LEU A 3 11.91 -0.67 22.56
CA LEU A 3 11.81 -0.46 21.13
C LEU A 3 13.21 -0.26 20.52
N ARG A 4 13.42 -0.85 19.34
CA ARG A 4 14.65 -0.63 18.56
C ARG A 4 14.59 0.69 17.83
N PRO A 5 15.73 1.38 17.59
CA PRO A 5 15.78 2.52 16.70
C PRO A 5 15.27 2.12 15.30
N TRP A 6 14.44 2.98 14.71
CA TRP A 6 14.00 2.85 13.34
C TRP A 6 14.46 4.07 12.54
N GLN A 7 14.87 3.86 11.31
CA GLN A 7 15.30 4.91 10.41
C GLN A 7 14.54 4.83 9.08
N ALA A 8 14.05 5.98 8.62
CA ALA A 8 13.44 6.08 7.31
C ALA A 8 14.51 5.86 6.21
N SER A 9 14.16 5.10 5.17
CA SER A 9 15.06 4.89 4.03
C SER A 9 15.21 6.12 3.16
N LYS A 10 14.20 6.98 3.10
CA LYS A 10 14.19 8.23 2.34
C LYS A 10 13.50 9.33 3.11
N PHE A 11 14.03 10.54 3.01
CA PHE A 11 13.45 11.74 3.56
C PHE A 11 13.22 12.78 2.46
N TYR A 12 11.97 13.22 2.31
CA TYR A 12 11.58 14.17 1.29
C TYR A 12 11.11 15.48 1.90
N PHE A 13 11.46 16.56 1.25
CA PHE A 13 10.86 17.87 1.48
C PHE A 13 9.87 18.19 0.37
N ARG A 14 8.67 18.67 0.74
CA ARG A 14 7.70 19.16 -0.24
C ARG A 14 8.20 20.45 -0.85
N ALA A 15 8.53 20.42 -2.10
CA ALA A 15 9.00 21.57 -2.87
C ALA A 15 7.82 22.34 -3.45
N GLY A 16 7.70 23.62 -3.12
CA GLY A 16 6.60 24.46 -3.56
C GLY A 16 5.41 24.45 -2.59
N PHE A 17 5.19 25.58 -1.94
CA PHE A 17 4.02 25.78 -1.08
C PHE A 17 2.85 26.28 -1.92
N PRO A 18 1.61 25.79 -1.72
CA PRO A 18 0.44 26.23 -2.47
C PRO A 18 -0.01 27.66 -2.14
N PHE A 19 0.59 28.29 -1.13
CA PHE A 19 0.28 29.65 -0.70
C PHE A 19 1.41 30.62 -1.07
N GLY A 20 1.33 31.18 -2.27
CA GLY A 20 1.62 32.56 -2.52
C GLY A 20 3.06 33.08 -2.32
N PHE A 21 4.09 32.43 -2.90
CA PHE A 21 5.24 33.22 -3.37
C PHE A 21 5.17 33.27 -4.91
N ARG A 22 4.65 34.38 -5.40
CA ARG A 22 4.70 34.76 -6.82
C ARG A 22 6.15 34.77 -7.27
N GLY A 23 6.54 33.88 -8.18
CA GLY A 23 7.79 34.07 -8.87
C GLY A 23 8.52 32.90 -9.48
N ARG A 24 8.09 31.63 -9.30
CA ARG A 24 8.73 30.51 -10.02
C ARG A 24 7.69 29.59 -10.63
N SER A 25 7.63 29.59 -11.95
CA SER A 25 6.84 28.68 -12.76
C SER A 25 7.56 27.34 -12.85
N GLY A 26 7.00 26.29 -12.27
CA GLY A 26 7.48 24.92 -12.42
C GLY A 26 8.11 24.30 -11.18
N PRO A 27 8.24 22.97 -11.17
CA PRO A 27 8.92 22.23 -10.10
C PRO A 27 10.43 22.60 -10.08
N PRO A 28 11.05 22.61 -8.88
CA PRO A 28 12.50 22.79 -8.78
C PRO A 28 13.24 21.68 -9.52
N PRO A 29 14.45 21.96 -10.08
CA PRO A 29 15.27 20.92 -10.66
C PRO A 29 15.52 19.76 -9.70
N GLY A 30 15.45 18.52 -10.18
CA GLY A 30 15.63 17.30 -9.38
C GLY A 30 14.48 17.01 -8.41
N ALA A 31 13.32 17.64 -8.57
CA ALA A 31 12.15 17.33 -7.77
C ALA A 31 11.23 16.34 -8.49
N LEU A 32 10.86 15.26 -7.81
CA LEU A 32 9.81 14.37 -8.24
C LEU A 32 8.46 15.08 -8.20
N THR A 33 7.71 15.05 -9.29
CA THR A 33 6.39 15.67 -9.39
C THR A 33 5.31 14.60 -9.54
N ILE A 34 4.34 14.62 -8.63
CA ILE A 34 3.22 13.67 -8.60
C ILE A 34 1.93 14.42 -8.95
N ASN A 35 1.16 13.87 -9.90
CA ASN A 35 -0.19 14.37 -10.18
C ASN A 35 -1.19 13.80 -9.16
N LEU A 36 -1.58 14.60 -8.18
CA LEU A 36 -2.54 14.21 -7.15
C LEU A 36 -3.97 14.07 -7.66
N ALA A 37 -4.31 14.73 -8.79
CA ALA A 37 -5.62 14.60 -9.44
C ALA A 37 -5.67 13.44 -10.46
N HIS A 38 -4.63 12.58 -10.48
CA HIS A 38 -4.70 11.34 -11.23
C HIS A 38 -5.82 10.46 -10.68
N TYR A 39 -6.70 10.00 -11.57
CA TYR A 39 -7.80 9.11 -11.25
C TYR A 39 -7.31 7.66 -11.32
N ASP A 40 -7.43 6.95 -10.22
CA ASP A 40 -7.15 5.51 -10.16
C ASP A 40 -8.44 4.74 -10.42
N ALA A 41 -8.48 4.02 -11.53
CA ALA A 41 -9.68 3.30 -11.96
C ALA A 41 -10.05 2.12 -11.03
N LEU A 42 -9.08 1.54 -10.32
CA LEU A 42 -9.34 0.46 -9.37
C LEU A 42 -9.93 0.98 -8.06
N LEU A 43 -9.41 2.14 -7.60
CA LEU A 43 -9.90 2.80 -6.40
C LEU A 43 -11.16 3.63 -6.65
N GLY A 44 -11.45 3.95 -7.92
CA GLY A 44 -12.57 4.81 -8.32
C GLY A 44 -12.46 6.26 -7.83
N ARG A 45 -11.24 6.73 -7.54
CA ARG A 45 -10.98 8.05 -6.93
C ARG A 45 -9.66 8.64 -7.39
N THR A 46 -9.52 9.96 -7.22
CA THR A 46 -8.22 10.61 -7.34
C THR A 46 -7.40 10.47 -6.04
N TYR A 47 -6.08 10.53 -6.14
CA TYR A 47 -5.20 10.51 -4.96
C TYR A 47 -5.49 11.68 -4.02
N ALA A 48 -5.80 12.85 -4.57
CA ALA A 48 -6.15 14.02 -3.77
C ALA A 48 -7.49 13.84 -3.03
N GLU A 49 -8.46 13.15 -3.63
CA GLU A 49 -9.73 12.80 -2.98
C GLU A 49 -9.51 11.83 -1.82
N ILE A 50 -8.67 10.80 -2.01
CA ILE A 50 -8.30 9.86 -0.94
C ILE A 50 -7.62 10.61 0.22
N GLY A 51 -6.66 11.49 -0.08
CA GLY A 51 -5.99 12.31 0.91
C GLY A 51 -6.94 13.26 1.64
N SER A 52 -7.89 13.87 0.91
CA SER A 52 -8.92 14.74 1.49
C SER A 52 -9.86 13.97 2.41
N HIS A 53 -10.26 12.75 2.04
CA HIS A 53 -11.06 11.88 2.90
C HIS A 53 -10.32 11.52 4.18
N ALA A 54 -9.05 11.12 4.09
CA ALA A 54 -8.21 10.85 5.27
C ALA A 54 -8.12 12.09 6.17
N ARG A 55 -7.91 13.28 5.59
CA ARG A 55 -7.86 14.54 6.33
C ARG A 55 -9.18 14.86 7.03
N SER A 56 -10.33 14.49 6.45
CA SER A 56 -11.65 14.73 7.05
C SER A 56 -11.87 13.95 8.36
N MET A 57 -11.01 12.95 8.65
CA MET A 57 -11.04 12.24 9.93
C MET A 57 -10.54 13.10 11.11
N HIS A 58 -9.94 14.26 10.84
CA HIS A 58 -9.61 15.27 11.85
C HIS A 58 -10.88 16.03 12.29
N LYS A 59 -11.78 15.34 12.97
CA LYS A 59 -13.10 15.87 13.37
C LYS A 59 -13.01 17.13 14.24
N CYS A 60 -12.04 17.17 15.15
CA CYS A 60 -11.83 18.32 16.05
C CYS A 60 -11.42 19.61 15.33
N GLN A 61 -10.93 19.52 14.08
CA GLN A 61 -10.47 20.65 13.29
C GLN A 61 -11.48 21.11 12.25
N GLY A 62 -12.70 20.54 12.25
CA GLY A 62 -13.77 20.89 11.32
C GLY A 62 -13.43 20.61 9.83
N MET A 63 -12.53 19.64 9.57
CA MET A 63 -12.15 19.31 8.22
C MET A 63 -13.26 18.55 7.51
N SER A 64 -13.70 19.04 6.35
CA SER A 64 -14.64 18.35 5.47
C SER A 64 -13.90 17.67 4.32
N PRO A 65 -14.39 16.53 3.81
CA PRO A 65 -13.85 15.94 2.60
C PRO A 65 -14.11 16.88 1.41
N LEU A 66 -13.12 17.02 0.55
CA LEU A 66 -13.23 17.77 -0.70
C LEU A 66 -13.28 16.77 -1.85
N ILE A 67 -14.21 16.99 -2.77
CA ILE A 67 -14.24 16.28 -4.05
C ILE A 67 -13.26 16.98 -4.98
N ILE A 68 -12.21 16.27 -5.36
CA ILE A 68 -11.21 16.80 -6.31
C ILE A 68 -11.40 16.05 -7.62
N LEU A 69 -11.87 16.80 -8.62
CA LEU A 69 -12.13 16.24 -9.94
C LEU A 69 -10.82 15.76 -10.60
N PRO A 70 -10.91 14.73 -11.46
CA PRO A 70 -9.79 14.30 -12.28
C PRO A 70 -9.23 15.46 -13.12
N GLY A 71 -7.92 15.53 -13.27
CA GLY A 71 -7.26 16.60 -14.00
C GLY A 71 -5.77 16.67 -13.67
N THR A 72 -5.27 17.89 -13.51
CA THR A 72 -3.87 18.15 -13.14
C THR A 72 -3.81 18.97 -11.87
N ALA A 73 -3.36 18.35 -10.80
CA ALA A 73 -3.02 19.01 -9.53
C ALA A 73 -1.74 18.38 -8.99
N THR A 74 -0.62 19.04 -9.19
CA THR A 74 0.69 18.47 -8.90
C THR A 74 1.20 18.86 -7.53
N ALA A 75 1.93 17.93 -6.89
CA ALA A 75 2.80 18.20 -5.76
C ALA A 75 4.22 17.77 -6.10
N SER A 76 5.20 18.59 -5.76
CA SER A 76 6.61 18.28 -6.01
C SER A 76 7.33 17.98 -4.70
N TYR A 77 8.21 16.98 -4.73
CA TYR A 77 8.97 16.53 -3.59
C TYR A 77 10.44 16.42 -3.99
N ARG A 78 11.32 16.88 -3.12
CA ARG A 78 12.76 16.77 -3.29
C ARG A 78 13.32 15.78 -2.27
N LEU A 79 14.07 14.79 -2.74
CA LEU A 79 14.83 13.90 -1.89
C LEU A 79 15.92 14.72 -1.18
N MET A 80 15.93 14.66 0.15
CA MET A 80 16.91 15.38 0.99
C MET A 80 17.97 14.43 1.52
N GLU A 81 17.54 13.25 1.95
CA GLU A 81 18.42 12.23 2.51
C GLU A 81 17.91 10.85 2.12
N THR A 82 18.83 9.92 1.91
CA THR A 82 18.54 8.50 1.65
C THR A 82 19.60 7.61 2.28
N THR A 83 19.21 6.44 2.75
CA THR A 83 20.10 5.37 3.16
C THR A 83 20.27 4.31 2.07
N ILE A 84 19.60 4.49 0.92
CA ILE A 84 19.69 3.58 -0.22
C ILE A 84 20.89 3.97 -1.04
N SER A 85 21.81 3.01 -1.28
CA SER A 85 23.01 3.22 -2.05
C SER A 85 22.68 3.74 -3.46
N ASP A 86 23.51 4.69 -3.94
CA ASP A 86 23.44 5.29 -5.29
C ASP A 86 22.13 6.03 -5.64
N GLN A 87 21.18 6.13 -4.69
CA GLN A 87 19.89 6.78 -4.95
C GLN A 87 20.00 8.32 -4.95
N SER A 88 20.93 8.90 -4.19
CA SER A 88 21.09 10.36 -4.09
C SER A 88 21.56 11.01 -5.39
N GLU A 89 22.12 10.24 -6.31
CA GLU A 89 22.67 10.69 -7.60
C GLU A 89 21.73 10.45 -8.79
N GLN A 90 20.57 9.81 -8.53
CA GLN A 90 19.60 9.45 -9.57
C GLN A 90 18.39 10.37 -9.57
N ASP A 91 17.90 10.70 -10.75
CA ASP A 91 16.58 11.31 -10.91
C ASP A 91 15.51 10.27 -10.59
N GLU A 92 14.64 10.60 -9.63
CA GLU A 92 13.57 9.72 -9.20
C GLU A 92 12.32 9.90 -10.05
N VAL A 93 11.65 8.80 -10.35
CA VAL A 93 10.36 8.75 -11.02
C VAL A 93 9.21 8.37 -10.06
N SER A 94 9.56 7.80 -8.90
CA SER A 94 8.63 7.42 -7.84
C SER A 94 9.23 7.65 -6.46
N LEU A 95 8.39 7.95 -5.45
CA LEU A 95 8.81 7.98 -4.03
C LEU A 95 9.35 6.63 -3.54
N PHE A 96 9.04 5.55 -4.26
CA PHE A 96 9.42 4.18 -3.89
C PHE A 96 10.63 3.66 -4.67
N ASP A 97 11.27 4.48 -5.51
CA ASP A 97 12.46 4.05 -6.24
C ASP A 97 13.53 3.53 -5.27
N GLY A 98 14.08 2.35 -5.58
CA GLY A 98 15.03 1.65 -4.72
C GLY A 98 14.41 0.97 -3.49
N ILE A 99 13.10 1.07 -3.27
CA ILE A 99 12.38 0.36 -2.19
C ILE A 99 11.56 -0.77 -2.82
N ASP A 100 11.87 -2.00 -2.44
CA ASP A 100 11.04 -3.15 -2.81
C ASP A 100 9.74 -3.14 -2.01
N THR A 101 8.63 -2.88 -2.71
CA THR A 101 7.27 -2.87 -2.15
C THR A 101 6.48 -4.14 -2.48
N SER A 102 7.12 -5.14 -3.09
CA SER A 102 6.49 -6.40 -3.47
C SER A 102 6.15 -7.28 -2.25
N ILE A 103 5.25 -8.23 -2.45
CA ILE A 103 4.95 -9.24 -1.43
C ILE A 103 6.16 -10.15 -1.24
N GLU A 104 6.82 -10.51 -2.33
CA GLU A 104 8.03 -11.32 -2.33
C GLU A 104 9.15 -10.67 -1.54
N GLY A 105 9.29 -9.34 -1.62
CA GLY A 105 10.27 -8.57 -0.86
C GLY A 105 10.16 -8.70 0.66
N LEU A 106 9.10 -9.30 1.19
CA LEU A 106 9.00 -9.63 2.62
C LEU A 106 10.06 -10.65 3.06
N GLU A 107 10.63 -11.42 2.14
CA GLU A 107 11.71 -12.37 2.45
C GLU A 107 12.93 -11.69 3.10
N ARG A 108 13.17 -10.38 2.83
CA ARG A 108 14.28 -9.62 3.43
C ARG A 108 14.27 -9.61 4.96
N PHE A 109 13.12 -9.76 5.59
CA PHE A 109 13.00 -9.82 7.05
C PHE A 109 13.52 -11.13 7.63
N ALA A 110 13.62 -12.19 6.82
CA ALA A 110 14.17 -13.47 7.22
C ALA A 110 15.72 -13.51 7.21
N GLY A 111 16.37 -12.40 6.82
CA GLY A 111 17.84 -12.30 6.79
C GLY A 111 18.47 -12.73 5.47
N ALA A 112 19.75 -13.02 5.48
CA ALA A 112 20.53 -13.29 4.26
C ALA A 112 20.16 -14.61 3.55
N THR A 113 19.57 -15.55 4.26
CA THR A 113 19.21 -16.89 3.73
C THR A 113 17.74 -17.22 4.10
N PRO A 114 16.78 -16.60 3.42
CA PRO A 114 15.37 -16.88 3.66
C PRO A 114 15.06 -18.36 3.40
N PRO A 115 14.22 -19.02 4.23
CA PRO A 115 13.77 -20.39 3.97
C PRO A 115 13.05 -20.51 2.62
N ASP A 116 13.35 -21.56 1.85
CA ASP A 116 12.73 -21.79 0.54
C ASP A 116 11.20 -21.88 0.62
N ALA A 117 10.68 -22.49 1.70
CA ALA A 117 9.24 -22.57 1.95
C ALA A 117 8.59 -21.21 2.20
N LEU A 118 9.30 -20.25 2.80
CA LEU A 118 8.83 -18.87 2.93
C LEU A 118 8.79 -18.20 1.57
N ARG A 119 9.88 -18.28 0.82
CA ARG A 119 10.00 -17.68 -0.51
C ARG A 119 8.91 -18.19 -1.46
N ALA A 120 8.72 -19.51 -1.53
CA ALA A 120 7.68 -20.13 -2.35
C ALA A 120 6.28 -19.63 -1.94
N GLY A 121 5.98 -19.58 -0.65
CA GLY A 121 4.69 -19.09 -0.16
C GLY A 121 4.44 -17.62 -0.48
N LEU A 122 5.46 -16.75 -0.37
CA LEU A 122 5.34 -15.34 -0.72
C LEU A 122 5.09 -15.13 -2.22
N ILE A 123 5.79 -15.90 -3.07
CA ILE A 123 5.57 -15.90 -4.52
C ILE A 123 4.13 -16.30 -4.83
N GLU A 124 3.63 -17.39 -4.25
CA GLU A 124 2.27 -17.88 -4.47
C GLU A 124 1.21 -16.84 -4.07
N VAL A 125 1.36 -16.19 -2.91
CA VAL A 125 0.47 -15.08 -2.49
C VAL A 125 0.50 -13.94 -3.51
N ALA A 126 1.68 -13.57 -3.98
CA ALA A 126 1.85 -12.48 -4.96
C ALA A 126 1.25 -12.84 -6.33
N GLU A 127 1.36 -14.08 -6.77
CA GLU A 127 0.77 -14.56 -8.02
C GLU A 127 -0.76 -14.46 -7.98
N HIS A 128 -1.40 -14.91 -6.90
CA HIS A 128 -2.85 -14.78 -6.75
C HIS A 128 -3.29 -13.30 -6.70
N ALA A 129 -2.53 -12.42 -6.07
CA ALA A 129 -2.83 -11.00 -6.07
C ALA A 129 -2.75 -10.37 -7.47
N ARG A 130 -1.70 -10.71 -8.26
CA ARG A 130 -1.54 -10.24 -9.65
C ARG A 130 -2.63 -10.81 -10.56
N GLU A 131 -2.94 -12.08 -10.40
CA GLU A 131 -3.99 -12.75 -11.16
C GLU A 131 -5.36 -12.10 -10.89
N ALA A 132 -5.69 -11.87 -9.62
CA ALA A 132 -6.92 -11.17 -9.23
C ALA A 132 -7.00 -9.78 -9.86
N LEU A 133 -5.90 -9.01 -9.80
CA LEU A 133 -5.84 -7.68 -10.42
C LEU A 133 -6.06 -7.74 -11.94
N SER A 134 -5.39 -8.66 -12.63
CA SER A 134 -5.51 -8.83 -14.07
C SER A 134 -6.92 -9.28 -14.49
N LYS A 135 -7.52 -10.21 -13.76
CA LYS A 135 -8.89 -10.67 -14.00
C LYS A 135 -9.91 -9.58 -13.71
N PHE A 136 -9.73 -8.80 -12.66
CA PHE A 136 -10.62 -7.68 -12.33
C PHE A 136 -10.66 -6.64 -13.45
N GLN A 137 -9.50 -6.28 -14.00
CA GLN A 137 -9.42 -5.32 -15.10
C GLN A 137 -10.13 -5.80 -16.38
N ARG A 138 -10.19 -7.09 -16.59
CA ARG A 138 -10.78 -7.71 -17.80
C ARG A 138 -12.23 -8.10 -17.60
N ASP A 139 -12.55 -8.74 -16.49
CA ASP A 139 -13.81 -9.49 -16.29
C ASP A 139 -14.62 -8.95 -15.09
N GLY A 140 -14.11 -7.93 -14.37
CA GLY A 140 -14.75 -7.35 -13.19
C GLY A 140 -14.75 -8.26 -11.96
N ALA A 141 -15.71 -8.03 -11.06
CA ALA A 141 -15.78 -8.73 -9.77
C ALA A 141 -16.02 -10.25 -9.91
N ASP A 142 -16.79 -10.67 -10.91
CA ASP A 142 -17.09 -12.09 -11.12
C ASP A 142 -15.85 -12.89 -11.52
N GLY A 143 -14.97 -12.29 -12.32
CA GLY A 143 -13.75 -12.96 -12.80
C GLY A 143 -12.71 -13.23 -11.73
N VAL A 144 -12.76 -12.54 -10.58
CA VAL A 144 -11.71 -12.65 -9.56
C VAL A 144 -12.02 -13.65 -8.44
N ARG A 145 -13.23 -14.18 -8.35
CA ARG A 145 -13.69 -14.99 -7.22
C ARG A 145 -12.74 -16.10 -6.84
N GLU A 146 -12.33 -16.88 -7.81
CA GLU A 146 -11.41 -18.02 -7.61
C GLU A 146 -10.04 -17.54 -7.11
N SER A 147 -9.46 -16.56 -7.78
CA SER A 147 -8.12 -16.05 -7.42
C SER A 147 -8.06 -15.45 -6.03
N VAL A 148 -9.11 -14.71 -5.60
CA VAL A 148 -9.12 -14.12 -4.24
C VAL A 148 -9.37 -15.17 -3.15
N VAL A 149 -10.18 -16.19 -3.41
CA VAL A 149 -10.39 -17.31 -2.46
C VAL A 149 -9.13 -18.15 -2.33
N SER A 150 -8.49 -18.49 -3.43
CA SER A 150 -7.22 -19.23 -3.43
C SER A 150 -6.12 -18.43 -2.73
N GLY A 151 -5.99 -17.15 -3.05
CA GLY A 151 -5.02 -16.26 -2.40
C GLY A 151 -5.25 -16.15 -0.89
N LEU A 152 -6.51 -16.08 -0.43
CA LEU A 152 -6.84 -16.12 0.99
C LEU A 152 -6.40 -17.44 1.64
N GLY A 153 -6.61 -18.56 0.98
CA GLY A 153 -6.16 -19.87 1.45
C GLY A 153 -4.66 -19.95 1.60
N VAL A 154 -3.93 -19.46 0.60
CA VAL A 154 -2.46 -19.46 0.58
C VAL A 154 -1.88 -18.58 1.69
N VAL A 155 -2.36 -17.34 1.84
CA VAL A 155 -1.84 -16.44 2.88
C VAL A 155 -2.10 -16.99 4.28
N ARG A 156 -3.26 -17.58 4.55
CA ARG A 156 -3.57 -18.26 5.82
C ARG A 156 -2.65 -19.44 6.09
N ASN A 157 -2.45 -20.28 5.08
CA ASN A 157 -1.53 -21.41 5.18
C ASN A 157 -0.10 -20.95 5.47
N LEU A 158 0.40 -19.95 4.76
CA LEU A 158 1.74 -19.42 5.00
C LEU A 158 1.88 -18.88 6.42
N ARG A 159 0.93 -18.07 6.90
CA ARG A 159 0.92 -17.51 8.25
C ARG A 159 0.94 -18.61 9.33
N SER A 160 0.09 -19.63 9.19
CA SER A 160 0.02 -20.73 10.16
C SER A 160 1.32 -21.54 10.28
N ARG A 161 2.17 -21.50 9.27
CA ARG A 161 3.44 -22.25 9.21
C ARG A 161 4.66 -21.42 9.59
N LEU A 162 4.57 -20.11 9.76
CA LEU A 162 5.72 -19.24 10.02
C LEU A 162 6.57 -19.70 11.20
N SER A 163 5.94 -20.15 12.29
CA SER A 163 6.64 -20.67 13.48
C SER A 163 7.49 -21.91 13.22
N SER A 164 7.19 -22.68 12.18
CA SER A 164 7.90 -23.90 11.80
C SER A 164 9.03 -23.68 10.79
N LEU A 165 9.16 -22.45 10.26
CA LEU A 165 10.14 -22.15 9.21
C LEU A 165 11.55 -21.81 9.73
N GLY A 166 11.80 -21.90 11.02
CA GLY A 166 13.12 -21.62 11.62
C GLY A 166 13.49 -20.11 11.61
N LEU A 167 12.51 -19.24 11.51
CA LEU A 167 12.71 -17.80 11.60
C LEU A 167 13.01 -17.36 13.04
N THR A 168 13.73 -16.26 13.18
CA THR A 168 13.81 -15.59 14.49
C THR A 168 12.44 -15.04 14.87
N GLU A 169 12.19 -14.83 16.17
CA GLU A 169 10.94 -14.28 16.67
C GLU A 169 10.60 -12.92 16.02
N ASP A 170 11.59 -12.04 15.91
CA ASP A 170 11.43 -10.73 15.25
C ASP A 170 11.08 -10.86 13.78
N ALA A 171 11.77 -11.75 13.05
CA ALA A 171 11.49 -11.97 11.62
C ALA A 171 10.09 -12.55 11.41
N ALA A 172 9.70 -13.51 12.22
CA ALA A 172 8.38 -14.12 12.18
C ALA A 172 7.29 -13.07 12.45
N TRP A 173 7.50 -12.21 13.46
CA TRP A 173 6.57 -11.14 13.80
C TRP A 173 6.44 -10.10 12.66
N GLU A 174 7.55 -9.64 12.09
CA GLU A 174 7.57 -8.67 11.00
C GLU A 174 6.85 -9.19 9.74
N ILE A 175 7.06 -10.46 9.41
CA ILE A 175 6.43 -11.10 8.26
C ILE A 175 4.95 -11.36 8.55
N ASP A 176 4.60 -11.90 9.71
CA ASP A 176 3.21 -12.19 10.07
C ASP A 176 2.36 -10.92 10.10
N HIS A 177 2.87 -9.84 10.69
CA HIS A 177 2.16 -8.56 10.74
C HIS A 177 1.77 -8.04 9.34
N ARG A 178 2.66 -8.19 8.36
CA ARG A 178 2.38 -7.78 6.98
C ARG A 178 1.48 -8.75 6.23
N LEU A 179 1.66 -10.04 6.47
CA LEU A 179 0.78 -11.06 5.91
C LEU A 179 -0.63 -10.98 6.49
N ALA A 180 -0.80 -10.58 7.77
CA ALA A 180 -2.10 -10.32 8.36
C ALA A 180 -2.85 -9.21 7.61
N ALA A 181 -2.15 -8.14 7.22
CA ALA A 181 -2.74 -7.10 6.39
C ALA A 181 -3.15 -7.61 4.99
N LYS A 182 -2.39 -8.55 4.42
CA LYS A 182 -2.75 -9.19 3.14
C LYS A 182 -3.94 -10.10 3.29
N GLU A 183 -4.03 -10.86 4.38
CA GLU A 183 -5.19 -11.69 4.71
C GLU A 183 -6.46 -10.84 4.77
N ASP A 184 -6.46 -9.75 5.55
CA ASP A 184 -7.59 -8.80 5.63
C ASP A 184 -7.97 -8.25 4.24
N GLN A 185 -7.00 -7.93 3.39
CA GLN A 185 -7.25 -7.47 2.03
C GLN A 185 -7.91 -8.55 1.16
N PHE A 186 -7.45 -9.81 1.23
CA PHE A 186 -8.08 -10.92 0.51
C PHE A 186 -9.47 -11.22 1.06
N GLU A 187 -9.70 -11.19 2.38
CA GLU A 187 -11.02 -11.36 2.99
C GLU A 187 -12.03 -10.33 2.46
N ARG A 188 -11.63 -9.06 2.44
CA ARG A 188 -12.47 -7.99 1.88
C ARG A 188 -12.73 -8.20 0.39
N ALA A 189 -11.72 -8.62 -0.37
CA ALA A 189 -11.87 -8.91 -1.79
C ALA A 189 -12.84 -10.08 -2.04
N VAL A 190 -12.78 -11.14 -1.21
CA VAL A 190 -13.74 -12.26 -1.26
C VAL A 190 -15.16 -11.79 -0.99
N ILE A 191 -15.37 -11.00 0.07
CA ILE A 191 -16.69 -10.46 0.43
C ILE A 191 -17.27 -9.64 -0.72
N LEU A 192 -16.45 -8.74 -1.29
CA LEU A 192 -16.88 -7.86 -2.39
C LEU A 192 -17.16 -8.64 -3.68
N ALA A 193 -16.28 -9.57 -4.06
CA ALA A 193 -16.40 -10.35 -5.29
C ALA A 193 -17.60 -11.30 -5.27
N HIS A 194 -18.02 -11.75 -4.10
CA HIS A 194 -19.19 -12.62 -3.93
C HIS A 194 -20.48 -11.85 -3.62
N GLY A 195 -20.41 -10.51 -3.51
CA GLY A 195 -21.57 -9.69 -3.18
C GLY A 195 -22.16 -9.97 -1.79
N ILE A 196 -21.33 -10.45 -0.86
CA ILE A 196 -21.78 -10.79 0.50
C ILE A 196 -22.09 -9.50 1.25
N ARG A 197 -23.30 -9.41 1.81
CA ARG A 197 -23.74 -8.34 2.70
C ARG A 197 -24.17 -8.92 4.02
N LEU A 198 -23.73 -8.34 5.12
CA LEU A 198 -24.24 -8.62 6.45
C LEU A 198 -25.16 -7.47 6.86
N GLU A 199 -26.42 -7.77 7.09
CA GLU A 199 -27.39 -6.82 7.61
C GLU A 199 -27.83 -7.28 9.01
N ALA A 200 -27.61 -6.43 10.00
CA ALA A 200 -28.15 -6.63 11.34
C ALA A 200 -29.40 -5.75 11.48
N LEU A 201 -30.54 -6.36 11.56
CA LEU A 201 -31.80 -5.69 11.86
C LEU A 201 -32.06 -5.81 13.37
N ALA A 202 -32.08 -4.67 14.07
CA ALA A 202 -32.58 -4.62 15.42
C ALA A 202 -34.10 -4.34 15.35
N ASP A 203 -34.91 -5.19 15.97
CA ASP A 203 -36.28 -4.85 16.21
C ASP A 203 -36.30 -3.92 17.42
N ASP A 204 -36.47 -2.62 17.16
CA ASP A 204 -36.68 -1.63 18.20
C ASP A 204 -38.08 -1.87 18.80
N GLY A 205 -38.17 -2.92 19.59
CA GLY A 205 -39.31 -3.14 20.45
C GLY A 205 -39.37 -2.04 21.52
N VAL A 206 -40.10 -0.97 21.23
CA VAL A 206 -40.49 0.02 22.21
C VAL A 206 -41.68 -0.54 23.00
#